data_76e96b608e0ac89173601480f9d32f6b
#
_entry.id   76e96b608e0ac89173601480f9d32f6b
#
_cell.length_a   1.000
_cell.length_b   1.000
_cell.length_c   1.000
_cell.angle_alpha   90.00
_cell.angle_beta   90.00
_cell.angle_gamma   90.00
#
_symmetry.space_group_name_H-M   'P 1'
#
loop_
_entity.id
_entity.type
_entity.pdbx_description
1 polymer ?
#
loop_
_entity_poly.entity_id
_entity_poly.type
_entity_poly.pdbx_seq_one_letter_code
_entity_poly.pdbx_strand_id
1 'polypeptide(L)'
;MERVLGIGGYFLRAADPTALGAWYRDCLGLDTDEYGLCRQQSGPTVFATFDTDTDYFGSRAQQTMLNFRVRDLDAMLAQLRAKGAAVAEETQDMEGVGRFGWVTDPEGNRVELWQPV
;
A
#
# COMPACT_ATOMS: atom_id res chain seq x y z
N MET A 1 -13.76 9.61 -27.34
CA MET A 1 -12.77 8.58 -27.00
C MET A 1 -13.18 7.88 -25.70
N GLU A 2 -13.24 6.57 -25.73
CA GLU A 2 -13.48 5.81 -24.52
C GLU A 2 -12.27 5.89 -23.58
N ARG A 3 -12.51 5.85 -22.28
CA ARG A 3 -11.49 5.91 -21.25
C ARG A 3 -11.79 4.91 -20.16
N VAL A 4 -10.75 4.41 -19.51
CA VAL A 4 -10.93 3.66 -18.27
C VAL A 4 -11.53 4.57 -17.21
N LEU A 5 -12.40 4.03 -16.36
CA LEU A 5 -13.02 4.78 -15.26
C LEU A 5 -12.09 4.89 -14.06
N GLY A 6 -11.17 3.97 -13.91
CA GLY A 6 -10.25 3.91 -12.78
C GLY A 6 -9.69 2.51 -12.61
N ILE A 7 -8.91 2.33 -11.55
CA ILE A 7 -8.36 1.03 -11.19
C ILE A 7 -9.49 0.18 -10.61
N GLY A 8 -9.75 -0.99 -11.24
CA GLY A 8 -10.81 -1.91 -10.80
C GLY A 8 -10.33 -2.93 -9.79
N GLY A 9 -9.03 -3.19 -9.71
CA GLY A 9 -8.48 -4.15 -8.77
C GLY A 9 -6.96 -4.20 -8.82
N TYR A 10 -6.38 -4.83 -7.81
CA TYR A 10 -4.95 -5.06 -7.72
C TYR A 10 -4.72 -6.50 -7.27
N PHE A 11 -3.83 -7.22 -7.94
CA PHE A 11 -3.63 -8.64 -7.73
C PHE A 11 -2.16 -8.92 -7.39
N LEU A 12 -1.94 -9.72 -6.35
CA LEU A 12 -0.62 -10.08 -5.87
C LEU A 12 -0.37 -11.58 -6.06
N ARG A 13 0.84 -11.93 -6.52
CA ARG A 13 1.32 -13.30 -6.36
C ARG A 13 1.67 -13.53 -4.90
N ALA A 14 1.36 -14.71 -4.39
CA ALA A 14 1.66 -15.07 -3.02
C ALA A 14 1.99 -16.56 -2.92
N ALA A 15 2.99 -16.88 -2.11
CA ALA A 15 3.28 -18.26 -1.75
C ALA A 15 2.16 -18.81 -0.87
N ASP A 16 1.61 -17.97 0.02
CA ASP A 16 0.47 -18.30 0.87
C ASP A 16 -0.59 -17.20 0.76
N PRO A 17 -1.51 -17.30 -0.23
CA PRO A 17 -2.50 -16.26 -0.46
C PRO A 17 -3.44 -16.03 0.74
N THR A 18 -3.80 -17.08 1.46
CA THR A 18 -4.66 -16.95 2.64
C THR A 18 -4.00 -16.15 3.74
N ALA A 19 -2.76 -16.46 4.07
CA ALA A 19 -2.00 -15.74 5.09
C ALA A 19 -1.72 -14.29 4.66
N LEU A 20 -1.40 -14.06 3.41
CA LEU A 20 -1.15 -12.71 2.91
C LEU A 20 -2.40 -11.84 2.98
N GLY A 21 -3.53 -12.38 2.53
CA GLY A 21 -4.82 -11.68 2.62
C GLY A 21 -5.20 -11.36 4.06
N ALA A 22 -4.98 -12.28 4.98
CA ALA A 22 -5.23 -12.05 6.41
C ALA A 22 -4.36 -10.92 6.96
N TRP A 23 -3.10 -10.83 6.57
CA TRP A 23 -2.21 -9.77 7.01
C TRP A 23 -2.74 -8.38 6.57
N TYR A 24 -3.17 -8.24 5.32
CA TYR A 24 -3.72 -6.98 4.83
C TYR A 24 -5.00 -6.58 5.58
N ARG A 25 -5.87 -7.53 5.90
CA ARG A 25 -7.07 -7.27 6.70
C ARG A 25 -6.72 -6.91 8.14
N ASP A 26 -5.87 -7.71 8.77
CA ASP A 26 -5.64 -7.62 10.22
C ASP A 26 -4.68 -6.49 10.59
N CYS A 27 -3.70 -6.20 9.75
CA CYS A 27 -2.67 -5.18 10.03
C CYS A 27 -3.00 -3.81 9.42
N LEU A 28 -3.52 -3.78 8.20
CA LEU A 28 -3.85 -2.54 7.50
C LEU A 28 -5.33 -2.18 7.57
N GLY A 29 -6.18 -3.08 8.03
CA GLY A 29 -7.61 -2.83 8.08
C GLY A 29 -8.27 -2.83 6.71
N LEU A 30 -7.66 -3.51 5.73
CA LEU A 30 -8.26 -3.61 4.39
C LEU A 30 -9.55 -4.44 4.49
N ASP A 31 -10.69 -3.81 4.22
CA ASP A 31 -11.99 -4.43 4.38
C ASP A 31 -12.40 -5.12 3.07
N THR A 32 -12.08 -6.40 2.98
CA THR A 32 -12.44 -7.23 1.82
C THR A 32 -13.44 -8.30 2.21
N ASP A 33 -14.36 -8.61 1.29
CA ASP A 33 -15.25 -9.77 1.46
C ASP A 33 -14.52 -11.07 1.07
N GLU A 34 -15.28 -12.18 1.06
CA GLU A 34 -14.73 -13.52 0.75
C GLU A 34 -14.20 -13.63 -0.69
N TYR A 35 -14.61 -12.75 -1.59
CA TYR A 35 -14.16 -12.71 -2.98
C TYR A 35 -13.07 -11.66 -3.23
N GLY A 36 -12.63 -10.95 -2.18
CA GLY A 36 -11.64 -9.89 -2.30
C GLY A 36 -12.23 -8.52 -2.66
N LEU A 37 -13.54 -8.40 -2.79
CA LEU A 37 -14.16 -7.11 -3.09
C LEU A 37 -14.07 -6.19 -1.88
N CYS A 38 -13.52 -5.00 -2.08
CA CYS A 38 -13.53 -3.94 -1.09
C CYS A 38 -14.09 -2.66 -1.69
N ARG A 39 -14.81 -1.91 -0.86
CA ARG A 39 -15.35 -0.61 -1.26
C ARG A 39 -14.44 0.47 -0.72
N GLN A 40 -13.74 1.13 -1.63
CA GLN A 40 -12.79 2.18 -1.27
C GLN A 40 -13.53 3.50 -1.07
N GLN A 41 -12.99 4.33 -0.19
CA GLN A 41 -13.43 5.73 -0.11
C GLN A 41 -12.90 6.48 -1.34
N SER A 42 -13.71 7.37 -1.90
CA SER A 42 -13.27 8.21 -3.00
C SER A 42 -12.16 9.16 -2.53
N GLY A 43 -11.26 9.49 -3.42
CA GLY A 43 -10.14 10.38 -3.13
C GLY A 43 -9.11 10.34 -4.26
N PRO A 44 -8.03 11.09 -4.10
CA PRO A 44 -7.00 11.15 -5.11
C PRO A 44 -6.34 9.78 -5.31
N THR A 45 -6.07 9.44 -6.56
CA THR A 45 -5.35 8.22 -6.93
C THR A 45 -4.23 8.62 -7.89
N VAL A 46 -3.04 8.11 -7.61
CA VAL A 46 -1.87 8.35 -8.45
C VAL A 46 -1.61 7.12 -9.31
N PHE A 47 -1.41 7.33 -10.59
CA PHE A 47 -0.82 6.35 -11.48
C PHE A 47 0.47 6.96 -12.03
N ALA A 48 1.61 6.40 -11.67
CA ALA A 48 2.91 6.92 -12.04
C ALA A 48 3.84 5.80 -12.48
N THR A 49 4.73 6.14 -13.39
CA THR A 49 5.76 5.22 -13.85
C THR A 49 7.12 5.69 -13.33
N PHE A 50 7.97 4.73 -13.00
CA PHE A 50 9.32 4.97 -12.48
C PHE A 50 10.35 4.39 -13.43
N ASP A 51 11.59 4.91 -13.35
CA ASP A 51 12.68 4.40 -14.16
C ASP A 51 12.95 2.91 -13.83
N THR A 52 13.40 2.17 -14.81
CA THR A 52 13.69 0.74 -14.68
C THR A 52 14.67 0.43 -13.55
N ASP A 53 15.61 1.35 -13.30
CA ASP A 53 16.66 1.17 -12.29
C ASP A 53 16.33 1.78 -10.93
N THR A 54 15.07 2.20 -10.72
CA THR A 54 14.67 2.75 -9.42
C THR A 54 14.85 1.72 -8.30
N ASP A 55 15.28 2.18 -7.13
CA ASP A 55 15.31 1.39 -5.91
C ASP A 55 14.15 1.73 -4.97
N TYR A 56 13.24 2.61 -5.41
CA TYR A 56 12.15 3.11 -4.57
C TYR A 56 11.18 2.01 -4.12
N PHE A 57 11.00 0.95 -4.93
CA PHE A 57 10.12 -0.16 -4.58
C PHE A 57 10.80 -1.20 -3.66
N GLY A 58 12.04 -1.00 -3.25
CA GLY A 58 12.81 -1.98 -2.49
C GLY A 58 13.50 -2.97 -3.41
N SER A 59 13.15 -4.26 -3.30
CA SER A 59 13.74 -5.29 -4.15
C SER A 59 13.49 -5.03 -5.64
N ARG A 60 14.51 -5.26 -6.46
CA ARG A 60 14.38 -5.18 -7.92
C ARG A 60 13.42 -6.21 -8.52
N ALA A 61 13.12 -7.27 -7.78
CA ALA A 61 12.12 -8.26 -8.18
C ALA A 61 10.70 -7.72 -8.07
N GLN A 62 10.49 -6.64 -7.29
CA GLN A 62 9.18 -6.01 -7.14
C GLN A 62 8.94 -5.03 -8.29
N GLN A 63 8.03 -5.37 -9.18
CA GLN A 63 7.75 -4.60 -10.40
C GLN A 63 6.80 -3.42 -10.18
N THR A 64 6.00 -3.47 -9.13
CA THR A 64 5.02 -2.45 -8.79
C THR A 64 5.03 -2.22 -7.30
N MET A 65 4.57 -1.05 -6.87
CA MET A 65 4.40 -0.76 -5.45
C MET A 65 2.98 -0.26 -5.21
N LEU A 66 2.26 -0.96 -4.35
CA LEU A 66 0.93 -0.56 -3.93
C LEU A 66 1.05 0.60 -2.95
N ASN A 67 0.21 1.61 -3.13
CA ASN A 67 0.08 2.74 -2.21
C ASN A 67 -1.33 2.76 -1.66
N PHE A 68 -1.47 2.85 -0.34
CA PHE A 68 -2.76 3.04 0.32
C PHE A 68 -2.85 4.44 0.90
N ARG A 69 -3.98 5.11 0.66
CA ARG A 69 -4.32 6.34 1.38
C ARG A 69 -4.72 5.98 2.81
N VAL A 70 -4.20 6.75 3.76
CA VAL A 70 -4.57 6.61 5.17
C VAL A 70 -5.01 7.97 5.71
N ARG A 71 -5.91 7.95 6.69
CA ARG A 71 -6.39 9.16 7.32
C ARG A 71 -5.35 9.78 8.26
N ASP A 72 -4.62 8.93 8.99
CA ASP A 72 -3.65 9.34 10.00
C ASP A 72 -2.45 8.41 9.90
N LEU A 73 -1.36 8.90 9.30
CA LEU A 73 -0.17 8.09 9.07
C LEU A 73 0.47 7.64 10.37
N ASP A 74 0.60 8.54 11.34
CA ASP A 74 1.25 8.18 12.62
C ASP A 74 0.47 7.08 13.35
N ALA A 75 -0.85 7.17 13.35
CA ALA A 75 -1.70 6.14 13.96
C ALA A 75 -1.56 4.80 13.21
N MET A 76 -1.53 4.83 11.88
CA MET A 76 -1.36 3.61 11.08
C MET A 76 0.00 2.96 11.31
N LEU A 77 1.08 3.74 11.35
CA LEU A 77 2.42 3.21 11.61
C LEU A 77 2.51 2.61 13.01
N ALA A 78 1.90 3.25 14.01
CA ALA A 78 1.85 2.71 15.38
C ALA A 78 1.07 1.39 15.42
N GLN A 79 -0.05 1.31 14.72
CA GLN A 79 -0.85 0.08 14.60
C GLN A 79 -0.04 -1.06 13.98
N LEU A 80 0.68 -0.78 12.91
CA LEU A 80 1.51 -1.77 12.23
C LEU A 80 2.64 -2.26 13.12
N ARG A 81 3.32 -1.36 13.83
CA ARG A 81 4.39 -1.74 14.78
C ARG A 81 3.85 -2.58 15.92
N ALA A 82 2.68 -2.24 16.44
CA ALA A 82 2.04 -3.02 17.51
C ALA A 82 1.70 -4.45 17.07
N LYS A 83 1.46 -4.66 15.78
CA LYS A 83 1.18 -5.97 15.19
C LYS A 83 2.45 -6.69 14.71
N GLY A 84 3.61 -6.12 14.94
CA GLY A 84 4.89 -6.74 14.58
C GLY A 84 5.25 -6.63 13.09
N ALA A 85 4.60 -5.75 12.35
CA ALA A 85 4.89 -5.56 10.93
C ALA A 85 6.24 -4.85 10.72
N ALA A 86 6.86 -5.10 9.57
CA ALA A 86 8.15 -4.52 9.19
C ALA A 86 7.95 -3.10 8.65
N VAL A 87 7.92 -2.13 9.55
CA VAL A 87 7.71 -0.70 9.24
C VAL A 87 9.07 -0.01 9.07
N ALA A 88 9.23 0.75 7.99
CA ALA A 88 10.41 1.58 7.81
C ALA A 88 10.46 2.68 8.87
N GLU A 89 11.66 2.98 9.38
CA GLU A 89 11.82 3.98 10.45
C GLU A 89 11.55 5.39 9.97
N GLU A 90 11.97 5.70 8.73
CA GLU A 90 11.81 7.03 8.16
C GLU A 90 10.40 7.25 7.61
N THR A 91 9.97 8.50 7.67
CA THR A 91 8.80 9.01 6.96
C THR A 91 9.26 10.18 6.09
N GLN A 92 8.43 10.56 5.14
CA GLN A 92 8.73 11.67 4.25
C GLN A 92 7.52 12.60 4.18
N ASP A 93 7.76 13.88 4.39
CA ASP A 93 6.76 14.93 4.19
C ASP A 93 7.03 15.61 2.86
N MET A 94 6.00 15.76 2.04
CA MET A 94 6.10 16.45 0.75
C MET A 94 5.06 17.57 0.72
N GLU A 95 5.52 18.80 0.71
CA GLU A 95 4.64 19.97 0.72
C GLU A 95 3.65 19.94 -0.43
N GLY A 96 2.39 20.19 -0.14
CA GLY A 96 1.31 20.18 -1.12
C GLY A 96 0.82 18.79 -1.52
N VAL A 97 1.48 17.73 -1.09
CA VAL A 97 1.13 16.35 -1.46
C VAL A 97 0.69 15.54 -0.24
N GLY A 98 1.47 15.53 0.82
CA GLY A 98 1.14 14.83 2.04
C GLY A 98 2.34 14.16 2.69
N ARG A 99 2.02 13.17 3.53
CA ARG A 99 3.01 12.43 4.31
C ARG A 99 3.04 10.99 3.88
N PHE A 100 4.24 10.41 3.85
CA PHE A 100 4.47 9.04 3.38
C PHE A 100 5.20 8.20 4.41
N GLY A 101 4.84 6.94 4.48
CA GLY A 101 5.55 5.90 5.22
C GLY A 101 5.51 4.59 4.44
N TRP A 102 6.24 3.59 4.93
CA TRP A 102 6.39 2.32 4.21
C TRP A 102 6.35 1.15 5.17
N VAL A 103 5.76 0.06 4.70
CA VAL A 103 5.72 -1.22 5.40
C VAL A 103 6.01 -2.33 4.40
N THR A 104 6.65 -3.40 4.84
CA THR A 104 6.88 -4.58 4.02
C THR A 104 5.94 -5.69 4.48
N ASP A 105 5.21 -6.30 3.55
CA ASP A 105 4.31 -7.38 3.87
C ASP A 105 5.06 -8.71 4.14
N PRO A 106 4.39 -9.76 4.63
CA PRO A 106 5.07 -11.02 4.97
C PRO A 106 5.74 -11.73 3.80
N GLU A 107 5.40 -11.38 2.56
CA GLU A 107 6.02 -11.97 1.37
C GLU A 107 7.07 -11.06 0.74
N GLY A 108 7.45 -10.00 1.44
CA GLY A 108 8.53 -9.12 1.03
C GLY A 108 8.13 -7.96 0.12
N ASN A 109 6.84 -7.73 -0.08
CA ASN A 109 6.39 -6.61 -0.90
C ASN A 109 6.43 -5.31 -0.09
N ARG A 110 7.12 -4.31 -0.61
CA ARG A 110 7.12 -2.96 -0.06
C ARG A 110 5.83 -2.25 -0.44
N VAL A 111 5.16 -1.68 0.54
CA VAL A 111 3.89 -0.96 0.41
C VAL A 111 4.08 0.46 0.92
N GLU A 112 3.60 1.43 0.17
CA GLU A 112 3.61 2.83 0.57
C GLU A 112 2.28 3.22 1.21
N LEU A 113 2.36 4.01 2.27
CA LEU A 113 1.21 4.57 2.96
C LEU A 113 1.25 6.08 2.78
N TRP A 114 0.13 6.67 2.39
CA TRP A 114 0.05 8.09 2.05
C TRP A 114 -1.11 8.75 2.78
N GLN A 115 -0.78 9.76 3.57
CA GLN A 115 -1.76 10.67 4.16
C GLN A 115 -1.80 11.93 3.30
N PRO A 116 -2.78 12.08 2.41
CA PRO A 116 -2.90 13.28 1.57
C PRO A 116 -3.14 14.54 2.39
N VAL A 117 -2.74 15.66 1.84
CA VAL A 117 -3.08 16.97 2.44
C VAL A 117 -4.56 17.26 2.37
#